data_0689bdb6961ea06ff579b73ce2312b81
#
_entry.id   0689bdb6961ea06ff579b73ce2312b81
#
_cell.length_a   1.000
_cell.length_b   1.000
_cell.length_c   1.000
_cell.angle_alpha   90.00
_cell.angle_beta   90.00
_cell.angle_gamma   90.00
#
_symmetry.space_group_name_H-M   'P 1'
#
loop_
_entity.id
_entity.type
_entity.pdbx_description
1 polymer ?
#
loop_
_entity_poly.entity_id
_entity_poly.type
_entity_poly.pdbx_seq_one_letter_code
_entity_poly.pdbx_strand_id
1 'polypeptide(L)'
;GDCVNDGDVSGDGSLDVLDIVAVVAHILGSEILPDDVICHADMNDSGEVDVLDIVAIVDIILNPGVRGIDADNARLIIENGNVKLTGNGFIGGIQMTIIHDVDFNFEFEGSSFIAESYSQENSTKLLIIHPDENLFTYFGQFEVVEIIAVSRSSYIDIEIAKNYTLLSNHPNPFNPETEISYMIEFNGDVQLVIYDLMGRKIKTLVNEYQMEGISYSISW
;
A
#
# COMPACT_ATOMS: atom_id res chain seq x y z
N GLY A 1 28.58 23.82 -3.81
CA GLY A 1 28.46 23.87 -2.36
C GLY A 1 28.20 22.47 -1.86
N ASP A 2 28.65 22.15 -0.67
CA ASP A 2 28.31 20.88 -0.05
C ASP A 2 26.80 20.90 0.17
N CYS A 3 26.12 19.90 -0.34
CA CYS A 3 24.69 19.75 -0.15
C CYS A 3 24.37 19.39 1.31
N VAL A 4 23.29 19.94 1.85
CA VAL A 4 22.88 19.73 3.22
C VAL A 4 21.46 19.17 3.20
N ASN A 5 21.24 18.04 3.86
CA ASN A 5 19.93 17.38 4.00
C ASN A 5 19.10 18.13 5.06
N ASP A 6 18.69 19.37 4.77
CA ASP A 6 18.01 20.26 5.72
C ASP A 6 16.51 20.39 5.48
N GLY A 7 16.04 19.82 4.36
CA GLY A 7 14.63 19.83 3.98
C GLY A 7 14.15 21.14 3.35
N ASP A 8 14.97 22.20 3.33
CA ASP A 8 14.63 23.50 2.70
C ASP A 8 14.78 23.41 1.17
N VAL A 9 13.81 22.76 0.56
CA VAL A 9 13.74 22.49 -0.88
C VAL A 9 13.38 23.75 -1.68
N SER A 10 12.63 24.65 -1.05
CA SER A 10 12.26 25.94 -1.63
C SER A 10 13.43 26.94 -1.69
N GLY A 11 14.47 26.77 -0.84
CA GLY A 11 15.63 27.62 -0.74
C GLY A 11 15.35 28.99 -0.10
N ASP A 12 14.27 29.11 0.66
CA ASP A 12 13.89 30.37 1.31
C ASP A 12 14.50 30.55 2.70
N GLY A 13 15.19 29.53 3.22
CA GLY A 13 15.86 29.51 4.51
C GLY A 13 14.96 29.06 5.67
N SER A 14 13.77 28.53 5.38
CA SER A 14 12.81 28.05 6.36
C SER A 14 12.35 26.65 5.97
N LEU A 15 12.25 25.74 6.92
CA LEU A 15 11.62 24.44 6.71
C LEU A 15 10.14 24.53 7.05
N ASP A 16 9.26 24.51 6.04
CA ASP A 16 7.83 24.69 6.21
C ASP A 16 6.98 23.86 5.20
N VAL A 17 5.68 24.19 5.10
CA VAL A 17 4.75 23.47 4.25
C VAL A 17 5.05 23.61 2.75
N LEU A 18 5.78 24.65 2.34
CA LEU A 18 6.14 24.83 0.91
C LEU A 18 7.14 23.77 0.47
N ASP A 19 8.06 23.40 1.36
CA ASP A 19 9.02 22.34 1.09
C ASP A 19 8.31 20.98 0.98
N ILE A 20 7.36 20.70 1.88
CA ILE A 20 6.54 19.49 1.81
C ILE A 20 5.84 19.41 0.45
N VAL A 21 5.19 20.48 -0.01
CA VAL A 21 4.48 20.50 -1.29
C VAL A 21 5.42 20.21 -2.47
N ALA A 22 6.62 20.78 -2.46
CA ALA A 22 7.61 20.56 -3.51
C ALA A 22 8.10 19.09 -3.53
N VAL A 23 8.39 18.52 -2.37
CA VAL A 23 8.81 17.11 -2.26
C VAL A 23 7.67 16.15 -2.64
N VAL A 24 6.43 16.42 -2.22
CA VAL A 24 5.24 15.65 -2.65
C VAL A 24 5.11 15.64 -4.17
N ALA A 25 5.21 16.81 -4.81
CA ALA A 25 5.10 16.95 -6.25
C ALA A 25 6.20 16.13 -6.98
N HIS A 26 7.42 16.13 -6.44
CA HIS A 26 8.54 15.36 -6.97
C HIS A 26 8.30 13.86 -6.86
N ILE A 27 7.94 13.35 -5.68
CA ILE A 27 7.67 11.93 -5.44
C ILE A 27 6.55 11.42 -6.35
N LEU A 28 5.49 12.19 -6.49
CA LEU A 28 4.37 11.86 -7.37
C LEU A 28 4.75 11.93 -8.86
N GLY A 29 5.79 12.70 -9.20
CA GLY A 29 6.22 12.92 -10.58
C GLY A 29 5.42 13.97 -11.33
N SER A 30 4.63 14.78 -10.63
CA SER A 30 3.92 15.92 -11.21
C SER A 30 4.83 17.10 -11.48
N GLU A 31 5.88 17.28 -10.67
CA GLU A 31 6.94 18.26 -10.84
C GLU A 31 8.26 17.67 -10.36
N ILE A 32 9.32 17.82 -11.14
CA ILE A 32 10.63 17.22 -10.83
C ILE A 32 11.55 18.28 -10.25
N LEU A 33 12.11 18.01 -9.08
CA LEU A 33 13.11 18.87 -8.46
C LEU A 33 14.39 18.87 -9.29
N PRO A 34 15.08 20.04 -9.40
CA PRO A 34 16.40 20.12 -9.99
C PRO A 34 17.44 19.30 -9.22
N ASP A 35 18.46 18.79 -9.93
CA ASP A 35 19.51 17.94 -9.34
C ASP A 35 20.27 18.60 -8.18
N ASP A 36 20.40 19.91 -8.20
CA ASP A 36 21.06 20.71 -7.17
C ASP A 36 20.19 20.94 -5.91
N VAL A 37 18.91 20.58 -5.99
CA VAL A 37 17.94 20.71 -4.89
C VAL A 37 17.56 19.35 -4.30
N ILE A 38 17.68 18.28 -5.07
CA ILE A 38 17.29 16.90 -4.64
C ILE A 38 17.90 16.53 -3.29
N CYS A 39 19.15 16.89 -3.06
CA CYS A 39 19.84 16.56 -1.83
C CYS A 39 19.28 17.27 -0.58
N HIS A 40 18.59 18.41 -0.72
CA HIS A 40 17.88 19.02 0.40
C HIS A 40 16.64 18.20 0.78
N ALA A 41 16.05 17.51 -0.21
CA ALA A 41 14.88 16.65 -0.02
C ALA A 41 15.22 15.26 0.51
N ASP A 42 16.41 14.70 0.22
CA ASP A 42 16.89 13.39 0.66
C ASP A 42 17.36 13.45 2.12
N MET A 43 16.41 13.37 3.04
CA MET A 43 16.63 13.53 4.49
C MET A 43 17.43 12.39 5.11
N ASN A 44 17.43 11.22 4.49
CA ASN A 44 18.08 10.02 5.01
C ASN A 44 19.38 9.67 4.28
N ASP A 45 19.79 10.48 3.28
CA ASP A 45 21.00 10.30 2.45
C ASP A 45 21.04 8.94 1.74
N SER A 46 19.86 8.48 1.28
CA SER A 46 19.71 7.19 0.58
C SER A 46 20.09 7.30 -0.90
N GLY A 47 20.08 8.50 -1.46
CA GLY A 47 20.26 8.82 -2.87
C GLY A 47 18.96 8.83 -3.67
N GLU A 48 17.82 8.57 -3.05
CA GLU A 48 16.47 8.62 -3.64
C GLU A 48 15.54 9.43 -2.73
N VAL A 49 14.66 10.23 -3.32
CA VAL A 49 13.64 10.98 -2.56
C VAL A 49 12.33 10.20 -2.59
N ASP A 50 11.92 9.70 -1.42
CA ASP A 50 10.71 8.90 -1.27
C ASP A 50 9.86 9.30 -0.05
N VAL A 51 8.88 8.47 0.28
CA VAL A 51 7.95 8.71 1.39
C VAL A 51 8.65 8.79 2.76
N LEU A 52 9.83 8.18 2.94
CA LEU A 52 10.57 8.23 4.20
C LEU A 52 11.13 9.64 4.46
N ASP A 53 11.59 10.32 3.41
CA ASP A 53 12.12 11.70 3.51
C ASP A 53 11.03 12.69 3.90
N ILE A 54 9.86 12.56 3.25
CA ILE A 54 8.72 13.44 3.58
C ILE A 54 8.24 13.25 5.00
N VAL A 55 8.22 12.01 5.50
CA VAL A 55 7.88 11.73 6.91
C VAL A 55 8.88 12.42 7.83
N ALA A 56 10.18 12.38 7.52
CA ALA A 56 11.20 13.08 8.30
C ALA A 56 10.98 14.61 8.31
N ILE A 57 10.67 15.20 7.17
CA ILE A 57 10.35 16.65 7.07
C ILE A 57 9.11 16.99 7.91
N VAL A 58 8.04 16.23 7.76
CA VAL A 58 6.79 16.42 8.51
C VAL A 58 7.01 16.29 10.02
N ASP A 59 7.79 15.30 10.44
CA ASP A 59 8.11 15.11 11.87
C ASP A 59 8.92 16.29 12.44
N ILE A 60 9.82 16.89 11.68
CA ILE A 60 10.55 18.10 12.10
C ILE A 60 9.58 19.29 12.24
N ILE A 61 8.71 19.52 11.25
CA ILE A 61 7.79 20.66 11.23
C ILE A 61 6.74 20.55 12.33
N LEU A 62 6.11 19.37 12.47
CA LEU A 62 5.05 19.15 13.44
C LEU A 62 5.56 18.97 14.86
N ASN A 63 6.82 18.53 15.01
CA ASN A 63 7.43 18.19 16.31
C ASN A 63 6.49 17.38 17.22
N PRO A 64 5.90 16.27 16.75
CA PRO A 64 4.79 15.58 17.44
C PRO A 64 5.21 14.95 18.77
N GLY A 65 6.50 14.95 19.08
CA GLY A 65 7.07 14.21 20.21
C GLY A 65 6.81 12.72 20.05
N VAL A 66 7.77 11.88 20.34
CA VAL A 66 7.67 10.42 20.17
C VAL A 66 6.51 9.86 20.99
N ARG A 67 5.47 9.38 20.35
CA ARG A 67 4.33 8.69 20.96
C ARG A 67 4.08 7.37 20.24
N GLY A 68 4.16 6.27 21.01
CA GLY A 68 3.90 4.93 20.50
C GLY A 68 5.14 4.23 19.93
N ILE A 69 4.92 2.99 19.55
CA ILE A 69 5.93 2.11 18.94
C ILE A 69 5.77 2.26 17.41
N ASP A 70 6.88 2.36 16.71
CA ASP A 70 6.88 2.33 15.25
C ASP A 70 6.50 0.94 14.74
N ALA A 71 5.76 0.90 13.64
CA ALA A 71 5.46 -0.36 12.98
C ALA A 71 6.72 -0.92 12.32
N ASP A 72 6.87 -2.22 12.37
CA ASP A 72 7.86 -2.98 11.59
C ASP A 72 7.21 -3.83 10.52
N ASN A 73 5.90 -4.05 10.60
CA ASN A 73 5.11 -4.71 9.57
C ASN A 73 3.74 -4.05 9.41
N ALA A 74 3.22 -4.12 8.20
CA ALA A 74 1.89 -3.65 7.85
C ALA A 74 1.21 -4.59 6.86
N ARG A 75 -0.11 -4.50 6.79
CA ARG A 75 -0.93 -5.25 5.85
C ARG A 75 -1.84 -4.30 5.10
N LEU A 76 -1.73 -4.31 3.77
CA LEU A 76 -2.68 -3.67 2.88
C LEU A 76 -3.81 -4.65 2.56
N ILE A 77 -5.04 -4.26 2.86
CA ILE A 77 -6.25 -5.07 2.64
C ILE A 77 -7.06 -4.39 1.56
N ILE A 78 -7.30 -5.11 0.46
CA ILE A 78 -8.10 -4.62 -0.67
C ILE A 78 -9.35 -5.49 -0.73
N GLU A 79 -10.51 -4.91 -0.40
CA GLU A 79 -11.77 -5.66 -0.32
C GLU A 79 -12.99 -4.77 -0.51
N ASN A 80 -14.00 -5.30 -1.22
CA ASN A 80 -15.33 -4.67 -1.32
C ASN A 80 -15.30 -3.17 -1.69
N GLY A 81 -14.42 -2.78 -2.61
CA GLY A 81 -14.28 -1.38 -3.04
C GLY A 81 -13.55 -0.48 -2.03
N ASN A 82 -12.86 -1.05 -1.04
CA ASN A 82 -12.11 -0.32 -0.03
C ASN A 82 -10.66 -0.79 0.02
N VAL A 83 -9.75 0.14 0.28
CA VAL A 83 -8.34 -0.15 0.57
C VAL A 83 -8.02 0.30 1.99
N LYS A 84 -7.54 -0.64 2.80
CA LYS A 84 -7.21 -0.43 4.21
C LYS A 84 -5.77 -0.78 4.49
N LEU A 85 -5.19 -0.10 5.48
CA LEU A 85 -3.84 -0.34 5.96
C LEU A 85 -3.88 -0.60 7.46
N THR A 86 -3.33 -1.73 7.89
CA THR A 86 -3.18 -2.06 9.31
C THR A 86 -1.74 -2.37 9.61
N GLY A 87 -1.24 -1.95 10.75
CA GLY A 87 0.13 -2.23 11.20
C GLY A 87 0.19 -2.54 12.68
N ASN A 88 1.34 -3.06 13.13
CA ASN A 88 1.57 -3.36 14.54
C ASN A 88 2.07 -2.15 15.36
N GLY A 89 2.08 -0.96 14.76
CA GLY A 89 2.53 0.28 15.37
C GLY A 89 2.22 1.49 14.50
N PHE A 90 2.96 2.57 14.73
CA PHE A 90 2.81 3.81 13.97
C PHE A 90 3.35 3.66 12.54
N ILE A 91 2.51 4.01 11.57
CA ILE A 91 2.85 4.12 10.15
C ILE A 91 2.95 5.61 9.82
N GLY A 92 4.15 6.05 9.41
CA GLY A 92 4.42 7.45 9.06
C GLY A 92 3.88 7.82 7.68
N GLY A 93 4.01 6.90 6.72
CA GLY A 93 3.56 7.15 5.36
C GLY A 93 3.50 5.90 4.50
N ILE A 94 2.78 6.05 3.39
CA ILE A 94 2.69 5.04 2.34
C ILE A 94 2.78 5.73 0.98
N GLN A 95 3.59 5.18 0.10
CA GLN A 95 3.69 5.51 -1.31
C GLN A 95 3.31 4.29 -2.11
N MET A 96 2.46 4.46 -3.12
CA MET A 96 1.94 3.35 -3.91
C MET A 96 1.83 3.77 -5.38
N THR A 97 2.23 2.87 -6.27
CA THR A 97 1.96 2.99 -7.70
C THR A 97 0.96 1.90 -8.10
N ILE A 98 -0.14 2.30 -8.71
CA ILE A 98 -1.17 1.40 -9.21
C ILE A 98 -1.30 1.54 -10.72
N ILE A 99 -1.59 0.43 -11.40
CA ILE A 99 -2.03 0.39 -12.79
C ILE A 99 -3.51 0.04 -12.81
N HIS A 100 -4.29 0.70 -13.65
CA HIS A 100 -5.74 0.57 -13.62
C HIS A 100 -6.37 0.72 -15.01
N ASP A 101 -7.62 0.29 -15.13
CA ASP A 101 -8.44 0.48 -16.33
C ASP A 101 -8.98 1.91 -16.44
N VAL A 102 -9.51 2.26 -17.61
CA VAL A 102 -10.07 3.60 -17.90
C VAL A 102 -11.27 3.97 -17.04
N ASP A 103 -12.01 2.98 -16.55
CA ASP A 103 -13.19 3.18 -15.69
C ASP A 103 -12.85 3.21 -14.21
N PHE A 104 -11.57 3.10 -13.85
CA PHE A 104 -11.13 3.18 -12.46
C PHE A 104 -11.32 4.58 -11.91
N ASN A 105 -11.86 4.65 -10.71
CA ASN A 105 -11.99 5.87 -9.93
C ASN A 105 -11.80 5.56 -8.46
N PHE A 106 -11.26 6.50 -7.70
CA PHE A 106 -11.07 6.34 -6.26
C PHE A 106 -11.27 7.66 -5.53
N GLU A 107 -11.51 7.58 -4.24
CA GLU A 107 -11.68 8.71 -3.34
C GLU A 107 -10.97 8.43 -2.02
N PHE A 108 -10.07 9.33 -1.62
CA PHE A 108 -9.37 9.20 -0.34
C PHE A 108 -10.35 9.23 0.82
N GLU A 109 -10.10 8.37 1.80
CA GLU A 109 -10.85 8.32 3.05
C GLU A 109 -9.93 8.61 4.25
N GLY A 110 -10.57 8.84 5.41
CA GLY A 110 -9.86 9.10 6.65
C GLY A 110 -9.38 10.53 6.84
N SER A 111 -8.59 10.74 7.87
CA SER A 111 -8.05 12.05 8.29
C SER A 111 -6.52 12.05 8.24
N SER A 112 -5.96 11.53 7.17
CA SER A 112 -4.51 11.59 6.91
C SER A 112 -4.01 13.05 6.91
N PHE A 113 -2.75 13.26 7.28
CA PHE A 113 -2.14 14.58 7.22
C PHE A 113 -1.97 15.09 5.78
N ILE A 114 -1.55 14.19 4.87
CA ILE A 114 -1.50 14.43 3.42
C ILE A 114 -2.07 13.20 2.73
N ALA A 115 -2.89 13.41 1.71
CA ALA A 115 -3.32 12.38 0.78
C ALA A 115 -3.39 13.00 -0.62
N GLU A 116 -2.42 12.69 -1.45
CA GLU A 116 -2.25 13.25 -2.77
C GLU A 116 -2.00 12.16 -3.81
N SER A 117 -2.34 12.44 -5.04
CA SER A 117 -2.15 11.52 -6.15
C SER A 117 -1.85 12.23 -7.46
N TYR A 118 -1.15 11.53 -8.35
CA TYR A 118 -0.92 11.99 -9.70
C TYR A 118 -1.11 10.84 -10.68
N SER A 119 -1.97 11.05 -11.68
CA SER A 119 -2.32 10.04 -12.68
C SER A 119 -1.74 10.40 -14.04
N GLN A 120 -1.14 9.43 -14.71
CA GLN A 120 -0.73 9.48 -16.09
C GLN A 120 -1.27 8.26 -16.82
N GLU A 121 -2.12 8.48 -17.82
CA GLU A 121 -2.77 7.39 -18.56
C GLU A 121 -3.44 6.37 -17.63
N ASN A 122 -2.94 5.15 -17.59
CA ASN A 122 -3.47 4.04 -16.80
C ASN A 122 -2.68 3.80 -15.50
N SER A 123 -1.84 4.73 -15.10
CA SER A 123 -1.01 4.63 -13.90
C SER A 123 -1.28 5.80 -12.96
N THR A 124 -1.43 5.50 -11.67
CA THR A 124 -1.60 6.51 -10.63
C THR A 124 -0.60 6.25 -9.50
N LYS A 125 0.16 7.28 -9.15
CA LYS A 125 0.94 7.31 -7.91
C LYS A 125 0.11 7.96 -6.81
N LEU A 126 0.13 7.36 -5.62
CA LEU A 126 -0.52 7.86 -4.41
C LEU A 126 0.53 8.05 -3.32
N LEU A 127 0.38 9.11 -2.55
CA LEU A 127 1.20 9.40 -1.38
C LEU A 127 0.27 9.78 -0.23
N ILE A 128 0.36 9.07 0.88
CA ILE A 128 -0.44 9.32 2.08
C ILE A 128 0.49 9.39 3.29
N ILE A 129 0.47 10.51 3.99
CA ILE A 129 1.29 10.76 5.20
C ILE A 129 0.39 10.74 6.43
N HIS A 130 0.85 10.08 7.46
CA HIS A 130 0.08 9.76 8.67
C HIS A 130 -1.29 9.16 8.29
N PRO A 131 -1.28 8.02 7.59
CA PRO A 131 -2.52 7.39 7.12
C PRO A 131 -3.39 6.93 8.28
N ASP A 132 -4.70 7.04 8.10
CA ASP A 132 -5.66 6.27 8.88
C ASP A 132 -5.73 4.82 8.40
N GLU A 133 -6.52 3.99 9.10
CA GLU A 133 -6.76 2.60 8.70
C GLU A 133 -7.40 2.51 7.29
N ASN A 134 -8.37 3.39 7.00
CA ASN A 134 -9.00 3.45 5.67
C ASN A 134 -8.24 4.44 4.80
N LEU A 135 -7.67 3.96 3.68
CA LEU A 135 -6.89 4.80 2.78
C LEU A 135 -7.77 5.46 1.71
N PHE A 136 -8.54 4.65 1.01
CA PHE A 136 -9.45 5.13 -0.04
C PHE A 136 -10.50 4.08 -0.41
N THR A 137 -11.63 4.57 -0.95
CA THR A 137 -12.60 3.75 -1.67
C THR A 137 -12.30 3.77 -3.15
N TYR A 138 -12.72 2.73 -3.87
CA TYR A 138 -12.51 2.64 -5.31
C TYR A 138 -13.66 1.95 -6.04
N PHE A 139 -13.75 2.26 -7.33
CA PHE A 139 -14.58 1.57 -8.32
C PHE A 139 -13.71 1.22 -9.53
N GLY A 140 -14.00 0.09 -10.19
CA GLY A 140 -13.19 -0.44 -11.28
C GLY A 140 -12.07 -1.36 -10.77
N GLN A 141 -11.10 -1.62 -11.64
CA GLN A 141 -10.02 -2.55 -11.35
C GLN A 141 -8.67 -1.87 -11.35
N PHE A 142 -7.80 -2.31 -10.44
CA PHE A 142 -6.42 -1.85 -10.38
C PHE A 142 -5.49 -2.96 -9.85
N GLU A 143 -4.22 -2.80 -10.13
CA GLU A 143 -3.14 -3.63 -9.60
C GLU A 143 -2.10 -2.75 -8.92
N VAL A 144 -1.67 -3.13 -7.73
CA VAL A 144 -0.55 -2.47 -7.04
C VAL A 144 0.75 -3.02 -7.61
N VAL A 145 1.51 -2.17 -8.30
CA VAL A 145 2.78 -2.57 -8.93
C VAL A 145 3.99 -2.22 -8.08
N GLU A 146 3.85 -1.20 -7.23
CA GLU A 146 4.88 -0.77 -6.29
C GLU A 146 4.22 -0.26 -5.02
N ILE A 147 4.81 -0.56 -3.88
CA ILE A 147 4.35 -0.06 -2.58
C ILE A 147 5.53 0.07 -1.62
N ILE A 148 5.60 1.21 -0.97
CA ILE A 148 6.56 1.53 0.09
C ILE A 148 5.75 2.00 1.29
N ALA A 149 5.97 1.39 2.44
CA ALA A 149 5.42 1.86 3.70
C ALA A 149 6.57 2.16 4.68
N VAL A 150 6.41 3.19 5.47
CA VAL A 150 7.45 3.67 6.39
C VAL A 150 6.89 4.01 7.77
N SER A 151 7.71 3.82 8.78
CA SER A 151 7.53 4.40 10.12
C SER A 151 8.10 5.81 10.16
N ARG A 152 8.52 6.32 11.31
CA ARG A 152 9.22 7.61 11.43
C ARG A 152 10.62 7.60 10.84
N SER A 153 11.29 6.44 10.85
CA SER A 153 12.72 6.37 10.52
C SER A 153 13.14 5.11 9.77
N SER A 154 12.21 4.25 9.40
CA SER A 154 12.52 2.99 8.74
C SER A 154 11.41 2.52 7.81
N TYR A 155 11.80 1.76 6.80
CA TYR A 155 10.86 1.04 5.95
C TYR A 155 10.15 -0.05 6.75
N ILE A 156 8.91 -0.33 6.39
CA ILE A 156 8.03 -1.32 7.00
C ILE A 156 7.83 -2.45 6.01
N ASP A 157 7.94 -3.68 6.48
CA ASP A 157 7.54 -4.85 5.67
C ASP A 157 6.03 -4.82 5.44
N ILE A 158 5.60 -4.83 4.18
CA ILE A 158 4.18 -4.75 3.83
C ILE A 158 3.70 -5.99 3.09
N GLU A 159 2.62 -6.58 3.59
CA GLU A 159 1.91 -7.68 2.97
C GLU A 159 0.62 -7.17 2.31
N ILE A 160 0.41 -7.49 1.03
CA ILE A 160 -0.87 -7.24 0.38
C ILE A 160 -1.77 -8.45 0.64
N ALA A 161 -2.79 -8.24 1.47
CA ALA A 161 -3.79 -9.27 1.74
C ALA A 161 -4.75 -9.38 0.56
N LYS A 162 -4.69 -10.53 -0.12
CA LYS A 162 -5.66 -10.87 -1.17
C LYS A 162 -6.81 -11.62 -0.52
N ASN A 163 -8.01 -11.09 -0.66
CA ASN A 163 -9.19 -11.75 -0.13
C ASN A 163 -9.67 -12.85 -1.06
N TYR A 164 -10.01 -13.99 -0.43
CA TYR A 164 -10.67 -15.12 -1.07
C TYR A 164 -11.97 -15.39 -0.34
N THR A 165 -13.04 -15.52 -1.07
CA THR A 165 -14.32 -15.95 -0.48
C THR A 165 -14.52 -17.43 -0.67
N LEU A 166 -14.41 -18.20 0.43
CA LEU A 166 -14.83 -19.58 0.45
C LEU A 166 -16.36 -19.62 0.56
N LEU A 167 -17.04 -19.91 -0.54
CA LEU A 167 -18.50 -19.85 -0.59
C LEU A 167 -19.16 -21.01 0.17
N SER A 168 -18.76 -22.24 -0.09
CA SER A 168 -19.30 -23.41 0.57
C SER A 168 -18.56 -24.69 0.20
N ASN A 169 -18.79 -25.73 1.00
CA ASN A 169 -18.58 -27.10 0.55
C ASN A 169 -19.89 -27.89 0.69
N HIS A 170 -20.28 -28.61 -0.35
CA HIS A 170 -21.51 -29.38 -0.36
C HIS A 170 -21.34 -30.73 -1.09
N PRO A 171 -21.86 -31.84 -0.53
CA PRO A 171 -22.52 -31.95 0.76
C PRO A 171 -21.57 -31.75 1.96
N ASN A 172 -22.14 -31.28 3.08
CA ASN A 172 -21.41 -31.19 4.35
C ASN A 172 -22.38 -31.62 5.49
N PRO A 173 -22.19 -32.76 6.20
CA PRO A 173 -21.07 -33.70 6.04
C PRO A 173 -21.03 -34.41 4.68
N PHE A 174 -19.83 -34.76 4.23
CA PHE A 174 -19.63 -35.44 2.96
C PHE A 174 -19.34 -36.94 3.10
N ASN A 175 -19.69 -37.73 2.06
CA ASN A 175 -19.37 -39.14 1.97
C ASN A 175 -19.59 -39.64 0.53
N PRO A 176 -18.60 -40.06 -0.25
CA PRO A 176 -17.15 -39.86 0.02
C PRO A 176 -16.59 -38.54 -0.53
N GLU A 177 -17.39 -37.75 -1.22
CA GLU A 177 -16.97 -36.56 -1.95
C GLU A 177 -17.74 -35.32 -1.52
N THR A 178 -17.10 -34.16 -1.63
CA THR A 178 -17.73 -32.83 -1.50
C THR A 178 -17.22 -31.91 -2.59
N GLU A 179 -18.04 -30.98 -3.03
CA GLU A 179 -17.64 -29.89 -3.92
C GLU A 179 -17.33 -28.64 -3.10
N ILE A 180 -16.15 -28.10 -3.28
CA ILE A 180 -15.70 -26.86 -2.63
C ILE A 180 -15.86 -25.75 -3.65
N SER A 181 -16.69 -24.76 -3.34
CA SER A 181 -16.91 -23.58 -4.17
C SER A 181 -16.25 -22.37 -3.54
N TYR A 182 -15.55 -21.58 -4.34
CA TYR A 182 -14.88 -20.35 -3.92
C TYR A 182 -14.88 -19.31 -5.05
N MET A 183 -14.60 -18.07 -4.70
CA MET A 183 -14.43 -16.97 -5.60
C MET A 183 -13.20 -16.16 -5.17
N ILE A 184 -12.48 -15.61 -6.13
CA ILE A 184 -11.37 -14.70 -5.88
C ILE A 184 -11.76 -13.30 -6.34
N GLU A 185 -11.31 -12.30 -5.60
CA GLU A 185 -11.64 -10.89 -5.85
C GLU A 185 -10.57 -10.19 -6.72
N PHE A 186 -9.45 -10.86 -6.98
CA PHE A 186 -8.34 -10.35 -7.80
C PHE A 186 -7.74 -11.46 -8.65
N ASN A 187 -7.33 -11.11 -9.87
CA ASN A 187 -6.56 -12.03 -10.71
C ASN A 187 -5.26 -12.44 -10.03
N GLY A 188 -4.91 -13.71 -10.03
CA GLY A 188 -3.63 -14.14 -9.46
C GLY A 188 -3.45 -15.64 -9.29
N ASP A 189 -2.28 -15.99 -8.74
CA ASP A 189 -1.97 -17.38 -8.40
C ASP A 189 -2.76 -17.81 -7.17
N VAL A 190 -3.57 -18.85 -7.35
CA VAL A 190 -4.44 -19.41 -6.30
C VAL A 190 -3.91 -20.76 -5.88
N GLN A 191 -3.81 -20.96 -4.55
CA GLN A 191 -3.50 -22.25 -3.96
C GLN A 191 -4.60 -22.66 -2.98
N LEU A 192 -5.34 -23.73 -3.30
CA LEU A 192 -6.31 -24.36 -2.41
C LEU A 192 -5.73 -25.64 -1.83
N VAL A 193 -5.58 -25.67 -0.52
CA VAL A 193 -4.90 -26.77 0.19
C VAL A 193 -5.79 -27.32 1.29
N ILE A 194 -5.84 -28.63 1.38
CA ILE A 194 -6.54 -29.35 2.47
C ILE A 194 -5.54 -29.73 3.56
N TYR A 195 -5.90 -29.42 4.80
CA TYR A 195 -5.15 -29.76 6.00
C TYR A 195 -5.97 -30.65 6.93
N ASP A 196 -5.30 -31.50 7.71
CA ASP A 196 -5.94 -32.21 8.80
C ASP A 196 -6.09 -31.30 10.04
N LEU A 197 -6.78 -31.81 11.06
CA LEU A 197 -7.03 -31.08 12.32
C LEU A 197 -5.74 -30.77 13.10
N MET A 198 -4.61 -31.35 12.73
CA MET A 198 -3.31 -31.11 13.33
C MET A 198 -2.47 -30.11 12.48
N GLY A 199 -3.06 -29.52 11.43
CA GLY A 199 -2.39 -28.58 10.52
C GLY A 199 -1.44 -29.22 9.51
N ARG A 200 -1.48 -30.55 9.34
CA ARG A 200 -0.64 -31.23 8.35
C ARG A 200 -1.31 -31.19 6.99
N LYS A 201 -0.54 -30.78 5.97
CA LYS A 201 -1.01 -30.75 4.59
C LYS A 201 -1.36 -32.15 4.10
N ILE A 202 -2.62 -32.31 3.64
CA ILE A 202 -3.11 -33.55 3.04
C ILE A 202 -2.96 -33.50 1.53
N LYS A 203 -3.49 -32.44 0.90
CA LYS A 203 -3.49 -32.32 -0.57
C LYS A 203 -3.59 -30.87 -1.01
N THR A 204 -2.94 -30.53 -2.11
CA THR A 204 -3.22 -29.31 -2.87
C THR A 204 -4.24 -29.65 -3.95
N LEU A 205 -5.37 -28.95 -3.93
CA LEU A 205 -6.45 -29.14 -4.90
C LEU A 205 -6.28 -28.21 -6.10
N VAL A 206 -5.84 -26.96 -5.85
CA VAL A 206 -5.60 -25.93 -6.88
C VAL A 206 -4.22 -25.33 -6.65
N ASN A 207 -3.49 -25.05 -7.70
CA ASN A 207 -2.23 -24.32 -7.70
C ASN A 207 -1.99 -23.77 -9.11
N GLU A 208 -2.75 -22.71 -9.46
CA GLU A 208 -2.74 -22.11 -10.81
C GLU A 208 -3.20 -20.65 -10.75
N TYR A 209 -2.89 -19.92 -11.85
CA TYR A 209 -3.42 -18.57 -12.04
C TYR A 209 -4.91 -18.61 -12.35
N GLN A 210 -5.70 -17.80 -11.64
CA GLN A 210 -7.15 -17.72 -11.82
C GLN A 210 -7.60 -16.28 -11.97
N MET A 211 -8.78 -16.11 -12.58
CA MET A 211 -9.37 -14.80 -12.88
C MET A 211 -10.40 -14.45 -11.79
N GLU A 212 -10.47 -13.17 -11.45
CA GLU A 212 -11.43 -12.63 -10.50
C GLU A 212 -12.88 -12.71 -10.97
N GLY A 213 -13.80 -12.58 -10.02
CA GLY A 213 -15.24 -12.54 -10.29
C GLY A 213 -15.84 -13.83 -10.84
N ILE A 214 -15.04 -14.87 -11.00
CA ILE A 214 -15.48 -16.20 -11.46
C ILE A 214 -15.69 -17.09 -10.22
N SER A 215 -16.84 -17.76 -10.19
CA SER A 215 -17.07 -18.82 -9.21
C SER A 215 -16.40 -20.10 -9.67
N TYR A 216 -15.44 -20.55 -8.87
CA TYR A 216 -14.73 -21.81 -9.10
C TYR A 216 -15.32 -22.91 -8.22
N SER A 217 -15.26 -24.14 -8.71
CA SER A 217 -15.60 -25.31 -7.89
C SER A 217 -14.66 -26.47 -8.18
N ILE A 218 -14.37 -27.26 -7.15
CA ILE A 218 -13.50 -28.42 -7.23
C ILE A 218 -13.95 -29.52 -6.27
N SER A 219 -13.93 -30.76 -6.76
CA SER A 219 -14.27 -31.93 -5.94
C SER A 219 -13.09 -32.38 -5.07
N TRP A 220 -13.42 -32.71 -3.83
CA TRP A 220 -12.54 -33.27 -2.82
C TRP A 220 -13.05 -34.64 -2.32
#